data_262acebe8eba7c58caeca17ce05d8392
#
_entry.id   262acebe8eba7c58caeca17ce05d8392
#
_cell.length_a   1.000
_cell.length_b   1.000
_cell.length_c   1.000
_cell.angle_alpha   90.00
_cell.angle_beta   90.00
_cell.angle_gamma   90.00
#
_symmetry.space_group_name_H-M   'P 1'
#
loop_
_entity.id
_entity.type
_entity.pdbx_description
1 polymer ?
#
loop_
_entity_poly.entity_id
_entity_poly.type
_entity_poly.pdbx_seq_one_letter_code
_entity_poly.pdbx_strand_id
1 'polypeptide(L)'
;MAGAMALAAGPGLARPLLPLHDEPQPMLSPPFVDGAGRNLTLDDFRGRVVLLNIWATWCVPCRDEMPTLDALQARLGGDDFHVLPLSIDRAGFDPVRRFYDEIGIRHLGLYLAEDIRAMMAFAVIGLPTTILINRQGLELGRLAGPSAWDSAENVAFFEAIIANERA
;
A
#
# COMPACT_ATOMS: atom_id res chain seq x y z
N MET A 1 -28.46 10.54 -7.81
CA MET A 1 -27.86 9.99 -9.06
C MET A 1 -26.37 10.29 -9.03
N ALA A 2 -25.58 9.30 -8.61
CA ALA A 2 -24.12 9.40 -8.63
C ALA A 2 -23.65 8.99 -10.02
N GLY A 3 -23.10 9.93 -10.77
CA GLY A 3 -22.56 9.66 -12.10
C GLY A 3 -21.28 8.86 -11.99
N ALA A 4 -21.27 7.65 -12.51
CA ALA A 4 -20.07 6.88 -12.73
C ALA A 4 -19.19 7.63 -13.74
N MET A 5 -18.07 8.21 -13.27
CA MET A 5 -17.07 8.79 -14.13
C MET A 5 -16.11 7.67 -14.54
N ALA A 6 -16.40 7.06 -15.68
CA ALA A 6 -15.46 6.17 -16.33
C ALA A 6 -14.21 6.98 -16.72
N LEU A 7 -13.07 6.71 -16.10
CA LEU A 7 -11.77 7.18 -16.55
C LEU A 7 -11.50 6.53 -17.91
N ALA A 8 -11.85 7.23 -18.98
CA ALA A 8 -11.49 6.85 -20.33
C ALA A 8 -9.96 6.93 -20.46
N ALA A 9 -9.32 5.79 -20.57
CA ALA A 9 -7.90 5.72 -20.90
C ALA A 9 -7.71 6.34 -22.30
N GLY A 10 -7.06 7.51 -22.33
CA GLY A 10 -6.63 8.13 -23.60
C GLY A 10 -5.62 7.22 -24.31
N PRO A 11 -5.52 7.30 -25.65
CA PRO A 11 -4.60 6.48 -26.42
C PRO A 11 -3.16 6.87 -26.08
N GLY A 12 -2.44 5.96 -25.42
CA GLY A 12 -1.00 6.11 -25.15
C GLY A 12 -0.55 5.98 -23.70
N LEU A 13 -1.46 5.86 -22.72
CA LEU A 13 -1.07 5.56 -21.34
C LEU A 13 -0.87 4.04 -21.20
N ALA A 14 0.35 3.63 -20.82
CA ALA A 14 0.61 2.27 -20.38
C ALA A 14 -0.44 1.88 -19.33
N ARG A 15 -0.93 0.63 -19.39
CA ARG A 15 -1.90 0.15 -18.39
C ARG A 15 -1.30 0.36 -17.01
N PRO A 16 -2.05 0.92 -16.05
CA PRO A 16 -1.56 1.07 -14.69
C PRO A 16 -1.11 -0.30 -14.19
N LEU A 17 0.05 -0.36 -13.56
CA LEU A 17 0.61 -1.61 -13.04
C LEU A 17 -0.25 -2.19 -11.92
N LEU A 18 -1.08 -1.38 -11.27
CA LEU A 18 -2.07 -1.79 -10.28
C LEU A 18 -3.48 -1.74 -10.90
N PRO A 19 -4.10 -2.92 -11.15
CA PRO A 19 -5.47 -2.99 -11.67
C PRO A 19 -6.48 -2.37 -10.71
N LEU A 20 -7.36 -1.50 -11.24
CA LEU A 20 -8.46 -0.92 -10.48
C LEU A 20 -9.74 -1.72 -10.66
N HIS A 21 -10.57 -1.73 -9.63
CA HIS A 21 -11.96 -2.20 -9.70
C HIS A 21 -12.82 -1.20 -10.46
N ASP A 22 -13.92 -1.66 -11.05
CA ASP A 22 -14.91 -0.78 -11.68
C ASP A 22 -15.55 0.18 -10.67
N GLU A 23 -15.74 -0.29 -9.43
CA GLU A 23 -16.23 0.49 -8.30
C GLU A 23 -15.41 0.18 -7.04
N PRO A 24 -15.18 1.16 -6.13
CA PRO A 24 -14.51 0.92 -4.86
C PRO A 24 -15.20 -0.16 -4.04
N GLN A 25 -14.43 -1.07 -3.45
CA GLN A 25 -14.92 -2.22 -2.72
C GLN A 25 -14.76 -2.04 -1.20
N PRO A 26 -15.73 -2.45 -0.39
CA PRO A 26 -15.55 -2.49 1.05
C PRO A 26 -14.47 -3.50 1.42
N MET A 27 -13.69 -3.19 2.46
CA MET A 27 -12.68 -4.08 2.98
C MET A 27 -12.70 -4.14 4.50
N LEU A 28 -12.19 -5.24 5.05
CA LEU A 28 -12.01 -5.39 6.49
C LEU A 28 -10.81 -4.56 6.95
N SER A 29 -10.85 -4.15 8.22
CA SER A 29 -9.80 -3.35 8.85
C SER A 29 -9.32 -4.06 10.13
N PRO A 30 -8.59 -5.18 10.01
CA PRO A 30 -8.06 -5.88 11.16
C PRO A 30 -7.00 -5.02 11.88
N PRO A 31 -6.83 -5.18 13.20
CA PRO A 31 -5.83 -4.45 13.95
C PRO A 31 -4.41 -4.89 13.59
N PHE A 32 -3.48 -3.96 13.68
CA PHE A 32 -2.04 -4.15 13.57
C PHE A 32 -1.32 -3.18 14.52
N VAL A 33 -0.03 -3.35 14.71
CA VAL A 33 0.77 -2.48 15.58
C VAL A 33 1.80 -1.70 14.77
N ASP A 34 2.10 -0.48 15.20
CA ASP A 34 3.20 0.31 14.64
C ASP A 34 4.51 0.12 15.41
N GLY A 35 5.59 0.72 14.90
CA GLY A 35 6.92 0.63 15.52
C GLY A 35 7.04 1.24 16.90
N ALA A 36 6.05 2.01 17.37
CA ALA A 36 5.93 2.55 18.73
C ALA A 36 5.04 1.68 19.64
N GLY A 37 4.52 0.57 19.14
CA GLY A 37 3.63 -0.35 19.87
C GLY A 37 2.19 0.12 19.99
N ARG A 38 1.75 1.08 19.15
CA ARG A 38 0.36 1.53 19.12
C ARG A 38 -0.48 0.58 18.28
N ASN A 39 -1.66 0.22 18.80
CA ASN A 39 -2.66 -0.51 18.03
C ASN A 39 -3.32 0.44 17.04
N LEU A 40 -3.32 0.06 15.78
CA LEU A 40 -3.90 0.79 14.66
C LEU A 40 -4.81 -0.11 13.84
N THR A 41 -5.66 0.52 13.05
CA THR A 41 -6.44 -0.09 11.98
C THR A 41 -6.36 0.79 10.74
N LEU A 42 -6.92 0.36 9.62
CA LEU A 42 -6.97 1.23 8.41
C LEU A 42 -7.81 2.49 8.65
N ASP A 43 -8.72 2.48 9.62
CA ASP A 43 -9.54 3.65 9.94
C ASP A 43 -8.72 4.83 10.47
N ASP A 44 -7.55 4.56 11.08
CA ASP A 44 -6.62 5.60 11.53
C ASP A 44 -5.96 6.37 10.37
N PHE A 45 -6.06 5.85 9.16
CA PHE A 45 -5.53 6.44 7.93
C PHE A 45 -6.59 7.10 7.05
N ARG A 46 -7.86 7.14 7.47
CA ARG A 46 -8.93 7.80 6.71
C ARG A 46 -8.58 9.26 6.42
N GLY A 47 -9.02 9.76 5.27
CA GLY A 47 -8.65 11.07 4.76
C GLY A 47 -7.42 11.09 3.88
N ARG A 48 -6.65 10.00 3.84
CA ARG A 48 -5.51 9.79 2.94
C ARG A 48 -5.80 8.69 1.93
N VAL A 49 -5.19 8.76 0.77
CA VAL A 49 -5.03 7.61 -0.12
C VAL A 49 -3.92 6.74 0.46
N VAL A 50 -4.19 5.46 0.66
CA VAL A 50 -3.23 4.53 1.26
C VAL A 50 -2.82 3.46 0.26
N LEU A 51 -1.51 3.23 0.15
CA LEU A 51 -0.94 2.10 -0.56
C LEU A 51 -0.49 1.07 0.48
N LEU A 52 -1.37 0.12 0.78
CA LEU A 52 -1.11 -0.98 1.71
C LEU A 52 -0.31 -2.07 1.00
N ASN A 53 0.91 -2.30 1.44
CA ASN A 53 1.77 -3.37 0.93
C ASN A 53 1.93 -4.45 2.00
N ILE A 54 1.49 -5.66 1.72
CA ILE A 54 1.59 -6.81 2.63
C ILE A 54 2.81 -7.63 2.22
N TRP A 55 3.77 -7.78 3.14
CA TRP A 55 5.08 -8.30 2.86
C TRP A 55 5.70 -9.04 4.06
N ALA A 56 6.87 -9.64 3.85
CA ALA A 56 7.69 -10.21 4.91
C ALA A 56 9.18 -10.13 4.58
N THR A 57 10.04 -10.13 5.58
CA THR A 57 11.51 -10.08 5.42
C THR A 57 12.08 -11.33 4.76
N TRP A 58 11.40 -12.47 4.84
CA TRP A 58 11.78 -13.73 4.21
C TRP A 58 11.26 -13.88 2.76
N CYS A 59 10.49 -12.92 2.27
CA CYS A 59 9.94 -12.91 0.91
C CYS A 59 10.88 -12.14 -0.02
N VAL A 60 11.61 -12.83 -0.91
CA VAL A 60 12.61 -12.22 -1.80
C VAL A 60 12.01 -11.13 -2.69
N PRO A 61 10.92 -11.36 -3.47
CA PRO A 61 10.34 -10.30 -4.31
C PRO A 61 9.80 -9.12 -3.50
N CYS A 62 9.38 -9.33 -2.24
CA CYS A 62 9.01 -8.24 -1.34
C CYS A 62 10.21 -7.35 -1.02
N ARG A 63 11.35 -7.98 -0.69
CA ARG A 63 12.61 -7.26 -0.39
C ARG A 63 13.07 -6.40 -1.56
N ASP A 64 12.94 -6.93 -2.77
CA ASP A 64 13.39 -6.28 -4.00
C ASP A 64 12.60 -5.00 -4.31
N GLU A 65 11.31 -4.95 -3.96
CA GLU A 65 10.48 -3.76 -4.21
C GLU A 65 10.52 -2.69 -3.10
N MET A 66 11.00 -3.02 -1.88
CA MET A 66 11.00 -2.10 -0.74
C MET A 66 11.71 -0.77 -1.00
N PRO A 67 12.87 -0.71 -1.67
CA PRO A 67 13.49 0.58 -2.02
C PRO A 67 12.60 1.47 -2.88
N THR A 68 11.80 0.89 -3.77
CA THR A 68 10.88 1.64 -4.64
C THR A 68 9.67 2.17 -3.88
N LEU A 69 9.18 1.44 -2.88
CA LEU A 69 8.14 1.90 -1.97
C LEU A 69 8.66 3.03 -1.06
N ASP A 70 9.89 2.94 -0.58
CA ASP A 70 10.54 4.00 0.19
C ASP A 70 10.68 5.30 -0.61
N ALA A 71 11.13 5.19 -1.86
CA ALA A 71 11.24 6.32 -2.78
C ALA A 71 9.85 6.94 -3.09
N LEU A 72 8.82 6.11 -3.28
CA LEU A 72 7.46 6.58 -3.48
C LEU A 72 6.93 7.33 -2.25
N GLN A 73 7.17 6.80 -1.03
CA GLN A 73 6.81 7.46 0.23
C GLN A 73 7.54 8.79 0.39
N ALA A 74 8.84 8.83 0.08
CA ALA A 74 9.62 10.06 0.10
C ALA A 74 9.05 11.15 -0.82
N ARG A 75 8.54 10.75 -1.97
CA ARG A 75 8.04 11.67 -3.01
C ARG A 75 6.61 12.13 -2.78
N LEU A 76 5.70 11.23 -2.43
CA LEU A 76 4.26 11.49 -2.36
C LEU A 76 3.69 11.47 -0.93
N GLY A 77 4.43 10.91 0.03
CA GLY A 77 3.97 10.77 1.41
C GLY A 77 3.67 12.10 2.08
N GLY A 78 2.58 12.13 2.86
CA GLY A 78 2.14 13.33 3.57
C GLY A 78 0.69 13.22 4.02
N ASP A 79 0.01 14.36 4.07
CA ASP A 79 -1.38 14.42 4.55
C ASP A 79 -2.38 13.77 3.58
N ASP A 80 -2.01 13.63 2.31
CA ASP A 80 -2.88 13.13 1.25
C ASP A 80 -2.61 11.69 0.85
N PHE A 81 -1.39 11.19 1.07
CA PHE A 81 -0.95 9.87 0.63
C PHE A 81 -0.03 9.22 1.65
N HIS A 82 -0.18 7.91 1.83
CA HIS A 82 0.66 7.14 2.74
C HIS A 82 0.93 5.74 2.19
N VAL A 83 2.20 5.35 2.14
CA VAL A 83 2.61 3.95 1.93
C VAL A 83 2.64 3.25 3.27
N LEU A 84 1.88 2.18 3.40
CA LEU A 84 1.74 1.39 4.63
C LEU A 84 2.31 -0.01 4.39
N PRO A 85 3.61 -0.25 4.67
CA PRO A 85 4.22 -1.57 4.53
C PRO A 85 3.92 -2.43 5.75
N LEU A 86 2.89 -3.27 5.66
CA LEU A 86 2.44 -4.14 6.73
C LEU A 86 3.18 -5.48 6.68
N SER A 87 4.13 -5.68 7.60
CA SER A 87 4.86 -6.93 7.73
C SER A 87 4.01 -8.01 8.39
N ILE A 88 4.18 -9.24 7.94
CA ILE A 88 3.61 -10.44 8.57
C ILE A 88 4.68 -11.32 9.23
N ASP A 89 5.84 -10.76 9.54
CA ASP A 89 6.91 -11.46 10.24
C ASP A 89 6.47 -11.86 11.66
N ARG A 90 6.62 -13.14 12.00
CA ARG A 90 6.20 -13.66 13.32
C ARG A 90 7.19 -13.37 14.45
N ALA A 91 8.41 -12.97 14.11
CA ALA A 91 9.47 -12.66 15.06
C ALA A 91 9.47 -11.18 15.53
N GLY A 92 8.38 -10.47 15.30
CA GLY A 92 8.24 -9.07 15.68
C GLY A 92 8.97 -8.10 14.75
N PHE A 93 9.31 -6.92 15.27
CA PHE A 93 9.92 -5.84 14.48
C PHE A 93 11.42 -6.00 14.24
N ASP A 94 12.13 -6.83 14.99
CA ASP A 94 13.59 -6.93 14.89
C ASP A 94 14.09 -7.35 13.50
N PRO A 95 13.49 -8.33 12.82
CA PRO A 95 13.85 -8.66 11.44
C PRO A 95 13.60 -7.49 10.47
N VAL A 96 12.50 -6.77 10.65
CA VAL A 96 12.12 -5.64 9.80
C VAL A 96 13.10 -4.49 9.97
N ARG A 97 13.45 -4.13 11.22
CA ARG A 97 14.43 -3.09 11.53
C ARG A 97 15.80 -3.40 10.92
N ARG A 98 16.30 -4.64 11.13
CA ARG A 98 17.58 -5.06 10.54
C ARG A 98 17.56 -4.94 9.02
N PHE A 99 16.50 -5.40 8.37
CA PHE A 99 16.37 -5.31 6.93
C PHE A 99 16.33 -3.86 6.45
N TYR A 100 15.57 -2.99 7.13
CA TYR A 100 15.52 -1.55 6.80
C TYR A 100 16.90 -0.90 6.93
N ASP A 101 17.64 -1.22 7.98
CA ASP A 101 19.01 -0.72 8.20
C ASP A 101 19.97 -1.21 7.10
N GLU A 102 19.90 -2.50 6.74
CA GLU A 102 20.77 -3.12 5.73
C GLU A 102 20.63 -2.46 4.35
N ILE A 103 19.39 -2.13 3.94
CA ILE A 103 19.12 -1.59 2.60
C ILE A 103 18.90 -0.07 2.59
N GLY A 104 18.97 0.59 3.74
CA GLY A 104 18.88 2.03 3.87
C GLY A 104 17.48 2.62 3.70
N ILE A 105 16.43 1.92 4.13
CA ILE A 105 15.06 2.45 4.18
C ILE A 105 15.00 3.62 5.17
N ARG A 106 14.42 4.75 4.75
CA ARG A 106 14.40 6.01 5.50
C ARG A 106 13.01 6.61 5.70
N HIS A 107 12.07 6.33 4.81
CA HIS A 107 10.78 7.02 4.73
C HIS A 107 9.59 6.12 5.08
N LEU A 108 9.77 4.80 5.01
CA LEU A 108 8.73 3.84 5.37
C LEU A 108 8.62 3.68 6.88
N GLY A 109 7.37 3.65 7.37
CA GLY A 109 7.08 3.30 8.76
C GLY A 109 7.25 1.80 9.04
N LEU A 110 7.19 1.45 10.31
CA LEU A 110 7.19 0.07 10.79
C LEU A 110 5.77 -0.31 11.19
N TYR A 111 5.23 -1.34 10.55
CA TYR A 111 3.89 -1.89 10.84
C TYR A 111 3.95 -3.41 10.83
N LEU A 112 3.28 -4.03 11.79
CA LEU A 112 3.30 -5.48 11.99
C LEU A 112 1.89 -6.01 12.22
N ALA A 113 1.47 -6.98 11.40
CA ALA A 113 0.30 -7.80 11.67
C ALA A 113 0.74 -9.05 12.41
N GLU A 114 0.43 -9.14 13.70
CA GLU A 114 0.88 -10.25 14.56
C GLU A 114 0.14 -11.56 14.28
N ASP A 115 -1.00 -11.50 13.57
CA ASP A 115 -1.86 -12.66 13.30
C ASP A 115 -2.07 -12.88 11.80
N ILE A 116 -1.95 -14.13 11.37
CA ILE A 116 -2.30 -14.57 10.02
C ILE A 116 -3.74 -14.22 9.61
N ARG A 117 -4.62 -13.96 10.57
CA ARG A 117 -5.97 -13.48 10.33
C ARG A 117 -6.00 -12.16 9.56
N ALA A 118 -4.98 -11.32 9.69
CA ALA A 118 -4.87 -10.11 8.89
C ALA A 118 -4.73 -10.43 7.39
N MET A 119 -3.93 -11.43 7.02
CA MET A 119 -3.85 -11.89 5.63
C MET A 119 -5.19 -12.39 5.10
N MET A 120 -5.91 -13.17 5.92
CA MET A 120 -7.25 -13.67 5.56
C MET A 120 -8.25 -12.53 5.41
N ALA A 121 -8.23 -11.56 6.34
CA ALA A 121 -9.09 -10.38 6.30
C ALA A 121 -8.86 -9.52 5.05
N PHE A 122 -7.61 -9.39 4.62
CA PHE A 122 -7.26 -8.69 3.38
C PHE A 122 -7.37 -9.56 2.12
N ALA A 123 -7.81 -10.82 2.24
CA ALA A 123 -7.89 -11.79 1.14
C ALA A 123 -6.56 -11.93 0.37
N VAL A 124 -5.44 -11.98 1.09
CA VAL A 124 -4.10 -12.14 0.54
C VAL A 124 -3.79 -13.61 0.33
N ILE A 125 -3.49 -13.98 -0.91
CA ILE A 125 -3.16 -15.36 -1.31
C ILE A 125 -1.67 -15.57 -1.57
N GLY A 126 -0.89 -14.49 -1.63
CA GLY A 126 0.56 -14.53 -1.87
C GLY A 126 1.23 -13.20 -1.57
N LEU A 127 2.56 -13.21 -1.46
CA LEU A 127 3.36 -12.02 -1.15
C LEU A 127 4.29 -11.66 -2.32
N PRO A 128 4.52 -10.37 -2.56
CA PRO A 128 3.80 -9.25 -1.97
C PRO A 128 2.39 -9.12 -2.55
N THR A 129 1.47 -8.53 -1.79
CA THR A 129 0.20 -8.03 -2.29
C THR A 129 0.07 -6.58 -1.92
N THR A 130 -0.24 -5.73 -2.89
CA THR A 130 -0.39 -4.29 -2.70
C THR A 130 -1.81 -3.87 -3.01
N ILE A 131 -2.44 -3.15 -2.09
CA ILE A 131 -3.84 -2.72 -2.15
C ILE A 131 -3.88 -1.20 -2.11
N LEU A 132 -4.54 -0.59 -3.08
CA LEU A 132 -4.79 0.85 -3.12
C LEU A 132 -6.13 1.15 -2.47
N ILE A 133 -6.14 2.06 -1.49
CA ILE A 133 -7.27 2.38 -0.64
C ILE A 133 -7.57 3.88 -0.75
N ASN A 134 -8.84 4.23 -0.93
CA ASN A 134 -9.24 5.63 -1.01
C ASN A 134 -9.37 6.29 0.38
N ARG A 135 -9.69 7.59 0.41
CA ARG A 135 -9.82 8.38 1.65
C ARG A 135 -10.94 7.90 2.57
N GLN A 136 -11.93 7.20 2.04
CA GLN A 136 -13.06 6.62 2.77
C GLN A 136 -12.75 5.22 3.34
N GLY A 137 -11.56 4.66 3.02
CA GLY A 137 -11.16 3.33 3.47
C GLY A 137 -11.68 2.19 2.58
N LEU A 138 -12.08 2.50 1.34
CA LEU A 138 -12.51 1.51 0.36
C LEU A 138 -11.35 1.12 -0.56
N GLU A 139 -11.30 -0.13 -0.95
CA GLU A 139 -10.31 -0.64 -1.90
C GLU A 139 -10.63 -0.14 -3.31
N LEU A 140 -9.68 0.54 -3.93
CA LEU A 140 -9.75 0.96 -5.34
C LEU A 140 -9.24 -0.12 -6.30
N GLY A 141 -8.32 -0.95 -5.85
CA GLY A 141 -7.71 -2.00 -6.65
C GLY A 141 -6.55 -2.67 -5.94
N ARG A 142 -6.00 -3.73 -6.53
CA ARG A 142 -4.87 -4.47 -5.97
C ARG A 142 -3.97 -5.10 -7.01
N LEU A 143 -2.74 -5.34 -6.62
CA LEU A 143 -1.75 -6.09 -7.39
C LEU A 143 -1.19 -7.22 -6.53
N ALA A 144 -1.24 -8.45 -7.04
CA ALA A 144 -0.47 -9.56 -6.50
C ALA A 144 0.86 -9.65 -7.26
N GLY A 145 1.96 -9.63 -6.51
CA GLY A 145 3.31 -9.61 -7.06
C GLY A 145 4.02 -8.26 -6.94
N PRO A 146 5.33 -8.22 -7.23
CA PRO A 146 6.16 -7.02 -7.08
C PRO A 146 5.94 -6.01 -8.22
N SER A 147 6.31 -4.75 -7.96
CA SER A 147 6.32 -3.68 -8.95
C SER A 147 7.44 -2.67 -8.68
N ALA A 148 7.78 -1.88 -9.69
CA ALA A 148 8.65 -0.70 -9.56
C ALA A 148 7.80 0.53 -9.20
N TRP A 149 7.49 0.66 -7.91
CA TRP A 149 6.53 1.65 -7.41
C TRP A 149 6.93 3.10 -7.65
N ASP A 150 8.23 3.40 -7.74
CA ASP A 150 8.81 4.72 -7.99
C ASP A 150 8.99 5.05 -9.48
N SER A 151 8.55 4.18 -10.38
CA SER A 151 8.58 4.47 -11.82
C SER A 151 7.78 5.72 -12.14
N ALA A 152 8.19 6.47 -13.18
CA ALA A 152 7.49 7.68 -13.59
C ALA A 152 6.01 7.44 -13.89
N GLU A 153 5.68 6.26 -14.44
CA GLU A 153 4.30 5.87 -14.76
C GLU A 153 3.47 5.64 -13.49
N ASN A 154 4.03 4.92 -12.49
CA ASN A 154 3.35 4.68 -11.22
C ASN A 154 3.18 5.98 -10.43
N VAL A 155 4.20 6.82 -10.39
CA VAL A 155 4.11 8.11 -9.71
C VAL A 155 3.01 8.97 -10.32
N ALA A 156 2.97 9.11 -11.64
CA ALA A 156 1.91 9.87 -12.34
C ALA A 156 0.52 9.26 -12.08
N PHE A 157 0.42 7.93 -12.03
CA PHE A 157 -0.83 7.25 -11.67
C PHE A 157 -1.30 7.60 -10.28
N PHE A 158 -0.44 7.53 -9.25
CA PHE A 158 -0.81 7.88 -7.88
C PHE A 158 -1.12 9.36 -7.71
N GLU A 159 -0.37 10.26 -8.37
CA GLU A 159 -0.67 11.69 -8.39
C GLU A 159 -2.10 11.96 -8.93
N ALA A 160 -2.51 11.27 -10.00
CA ALA A 160 -3.85 11.38 -10.56
C ALA A 160 -4.92 10.86 -9.59
N ILE A 161 -4.69 9.71 -8.93
CA ILE A 161 -5.60 9.18 -7.91
C ILE A 161 -5.76 10.16 -6.75
N ILE A 162 -4.67 10.67 -6.20
CA ILE A 162 -4.68 11.63 -5.09
C ILE A 162 -5.48 12.89 -5.47
N ALA A 163 -5.30 13.39 -6.69
CA ALA A 163 -6.03 14.57 -7.17
C ALA A 163 -7.54 14.30 -7.33
N ASN A 164 -7.91 13.14 -7.87
CA ASN A 164 -9.32 12.76 -8.06
C ASN A 164 -10.04 12.55 -6.72
N GLU A 165 -9.36 11.98 -5.73
CA GLU A 165 -9.93 11.74 -4.39
C GLU A 165 -10.11 13.03 -3.56
N ARG A 166 -9.57 14.17 -4.01
CA ARG A 166 -9.81 15.48 -3.40
C ARG A 166 -11.08 16.18 -3.92
N ALA A 167 -11.51 15.78 -5.09
CA ALA A 167 -12.70 16.35 -5.74
C ALA A 167 -13.97 15.68 -5.23
#